data_d1adf197ec497405bbc04bc5e655a669
#
_entry.id   d1adf197ec497405bbc04bc5e655a669
#
_cell.length_a   1.000
_cell.length_b   1.000
_cell.length_c   1.000
_cell.angle_alpha   90.00
_cell.angle_beta   90.00
_cell.angle_gamma   90.00
#
_symmetry.space_group_name_H-M   'P 1'
#
loop_
_entity.id
_entity.type
_entity.pdbx_description
1 polymer ?
#
loop_
_entity_poly.entity_id
_entity_poly.type
_entity_poly.pdbx_seq_one_letter_code
_entity_poly.pdbx_strand_id
1 'polypeptide(L)'
;MSRRYYAGRDHRRAVSVEELRRVALRRLPRFEAEYLEGGAEDEVALRRNRSILERIAWVPRMLVGTGIPDLSRRILGDALQMPLVIAPTGFNGMLWPEGDLALARAADAAGIAFTLSTVSNYALGAMNPQLKTPAWFQLYPLKDTKTSDRIVDKAQEAGCTKLVVTVDVPALGAREWDQRNYRRPLKLSASSILDVLMHPRWLTQVMLPKGAPTFANIAEFLPAGAQSALATASCSATTAGASSTRASRASRSWGRSPRQSAIA
;
A
#
# COMPACT_ATOMS: atom_id res chain seq x y z
N MET A 1 24.41 -17.26 -20.87
CA MET A 1 23.67 -16.17 -21.56
C MET A 1 22.89 -15.36 -20.54
N SER A 2 23.04 -14.03 -20.50
CA SER A 2 22.19 -13.18 -19.68
C SER A 2 20.83 -12.98 -20.35
N ARG A 3 19.73 -13.05 -19.56
CA ARG A 3 18.38 -12.82 -20.06
C ARG A 3 18.24 -11.39 -20.59
N ARG A 4 17.74 -11.24 -21.81
CA ARG A 4 17.39 -9.93 -22.38
C ARG A 4 15.99 -9.54 -21.92
N TYR A 5 15.89 -8.36 -21.31
CA TYR A 5 14.63 -7.79 -20.88
C TYR A 5 14.20 -6.68 -21.82
N TYR A 6 12.89 -6.44 -21.86
CA TYR A 6 12.34 -5.30 -22.60
C TYR A 6 12.89 -3.98 -22.02
N ALA A 7 13.48 -3.17 -22.90
CA ALA A 7 14.11 -1.90 -22.54
C ALA A 7 13.27 -0.66 -22.86
N GLY A 8 12.08 -0.84 -23.45
CA GLY A 8 11.20 0.26 -23.84
C GLY A 8 10.41 0.87 -22.67
N ARG A 9 9.54 1.82 -23.01
CA ARG A 9 8.68 2.57 -22.04
C ARG A 9 7.21 2.17 -22.11
N ASP A 10 6.80 1.36 -23.07
CA ASP A 10 5.42 0.91 -23.21
C ASP A 10 5.18 -0.35 -22.38
N HIS A 11 4.43 -0.22 -21.29
CA HIS A 11 4.12 -1.31 -20.38
C HIS A 11 3.34 -2.46 -21.05
N ARG A 12 2.60 -2.18 -22.14
CA ARG A 12 1.83 -3.20 -22.88
C ARG A 12 2.73 -4.21 -23.60
N ARG A 13 3.98 -3.86 -23.82
CA ARG A 13 4.98 -4.74 -24.45
C ARG A 13 5.78 -5.56 -23.44
N ALA A 14 5.58 -5.33 -22.16
CA ALA A 14 6.22 -6.10 -21.11
C ALA A 14 5.56 -7.48 -21.01
N VAL A 15 6.35 -8.53 -21.07
CA VAL A 15 5.88 -9.93 -21.05
C VAL A 15 6.10 -10.61 -19.69
N SER A 16 6.65 -9.90 -18.71
CA SER A 16 6.87 -10.41 -17.36
C SER A 16 6.70 -9.30 -16.32
N VAL A 17 6.44 -9.70 -15.05
CA VAL A 17 6.37 -8.78 -13.92
C VAL A 17 7.68 -7.98 -13.76
N GLU A 18 8.83 -8.63 -13.98
CA GLU A 18 10.12 -7.94 -13.91
C GLU A 18 10.28 -6.86 -15.00
N GLU A 19 9.77 -7.10 -16.19
CA GLU A 19 9.77 -6.08 -17.25
C GLU A 19 8.82 -4.92 -16.92
N LEU A 20 7.63 -5.22 -16.38
CA LEU A 20 6.71 -4.19 -15.88
C LEU A 20 7.35 -3.34 -14.79
N ARG A 21 8.04 -3.97 -13.82
CA ARG A 21 8.80 -3.29 -12.77
C ARG A 21 9.84 -2.33 -13.38
N ARG A 22 10.63 -2.78 -14.34
CA ARG A 22 11.65 -1.97 -15.02
C ARG A 22 11.05 -0.78 -15.77
N VAL A 23 9.89 -0.98 -16.42
CA VAL A 23 9.16 0.11 -17.08
C VAL A 23 8.65 1.12 -16.08
N ALA A 24 8.09 0.64 -14.96
CA ALA A 24 7.57 1.50 -13.89
C ALA A 24 8.68 2.34 -13.24
N LEU A 25 9.80 1.72 -12.86
CA LEU A 25 10.93 2.42 -12.24
C LEU A 25 11.52 3.53 -13.11
N ARG A 26 11.55 3.35 -14.45
CA ARG A 26 12.00 4.40 -15.36
C ARG A 26 11.06 5.60 -15.47
N ARG A 27 9.84 5.46 -14.99
CA ARG A 27 8.84 6.52 -14.97
C ARG A 27 8.95 7.39 -13.72
N LEU A 28 9.45 6.80 -12.63
CA LEU A 28 9.53 7.44 -11.33
C LEU A 28 10.83 8.24 -11.20
N PRO A 29 10.79 9.41 -10.55
CA PRO A 29 11.98 10.04 -10.04
C PRO A 29 12.73 9.08 -9.11
N ARG A 30 14.04 9.25 -9.02
CA ARG A 30 14.92 8.35 -8.28
C ARG A 30 14.50 8.19 -6.82
N PHE A 31 14.13 9.27 -6.14
CA PHE A 31 13.73 9.22 -4.74
C PHE A 31 12.45 8.38 -4.52
N GLU A 32 11.51 8.40 -5.47
CA GLU A 32 10.31 7.55 -5.41
C GLU A 32 10.63 6.09 -5.74
N ALA A 33 11.51 5.85 -6.72
CA ALA A 33 11.95 4.52 -7.05
C ALA A 33 12.72 3.87 -5.88
N GLU A 34 13.59 4.63 -5.20
CA GLU A 34 14.33 4.19 -4.01
C GLU A 34 13.40 3.98 -2.81
N TYR A 35 12.37 4.83 -2.63
CA TYR A 35 11.35 4.61 -1.63
C TYR A 35 10.61 3.27 -1.84
N LEU A 36 10.22 2.98 -3.08
CA LEU A 36 9.48 1.76 -3.42
C LEU A 36 10.33 0.50 -3.26
N GLU A 37 11.58 0.54 -3.70
CA GLU A 37 12.46 -0.61 -3.81
C GLU A 37 13.34 -0.85 -2.59
N GLY A 38 13.63 0.20 -1.84
CA GLY A 38 14.59 0.15 -0.73
C GLY A 38 14.04 -0.53 0.52
N GLY A 39 14.89 -1.31 1.17
CA GLY A 39 14.68 -1.90 2.48
C GLY A 39 15.38 -1.12 3.59
N ALA A 40 15.35 -1.65 4.80
CA ALA A 40 16.07 -1.10 5.94
C ALA A 40 17.49 -1.67 6.00
N GLU A 41 18.42 -0.86 6.47
CA GLU A 41 19.83 -1.24 6.72
C GLU A 41 20.44 -1.92 5.48
N ASP A 42 21.10 -3.06 5.66
CA ASP A 42 21.72 -3.86 4.59
C ASP A 42 20.70 -4.66 3.75
N GLU A 43 19.41 -4.43 3.91
CA GLU A 43 18.32 -5.08 3.14
C GLU A 43 18.32 -6.62 3.26
N VAL A 44 18.85 -7.17 4.35
CA VAL A 44 18.91 -8.62 4.56
C VAL A 44 17.52 -9.23 4.58
N ALA A 45 16.57 -8.60 5.29
CA ALA A 45 15.19 -9.07 5.34
C ALA A 45 14.50 -9.01 3.97
N LEU A 46 14.74 -7.95 3.19
CA LEU A 46 14.20 -7.79 1.84
C LEU A 46 14.66 -8.94 0.92
N ARG A 47 15.96 -9.23 0.90
CA ARG A 47 16.52 -10.35 0.13
C ARG A 47 16.00 -11.70 0.61
N ARG A 48 15.92 -11.89 1.95
CA ARG A 48 15.42 -13.13 2.55
C ARG A 48 13.97 -13.41 2.18
N ASN A 49 13.09 -12.41 2.22
CA ASN A 49 11.69 -12.57 1.85
C ASN A 49 11.54 -13.15 0.45
N ARG A 50 12.33 -12.66 -0.50
CA ARG A 50 12.32 -13.18 -1.87
C ARG A 50 12.90 -14.60 -1.95
N SER A 51 14.05 -14.84 -1.35
CA SER A 51 14.74 -16.15 -1.41
C SER A 51 13.95 -17.28 -0.76
N ILE A 52 13.13 -17.00 0.24
CA ILE A 52 12.25 -17.99 0.86
C ILE A 52 11.20 -18.45 -0.13
N LEU A 53 10.56 -17.54 -0.86
CA LEU A 53 9.55 -17.89 -1.88
C LEU A 53 10.17 -18.70 -3.03
N GLU A 54 11.41 -18.39 -3.42
CA GLU A 54 12.14 -19.12 -4.46
C GLU A 54 12.48 -20.58 -4.08
N ARG A 55 12.48 -20.91 -2.76
CA ARG A 55 12.71 -22.28 -2.27
C ARG A 55 11.46 -23.15 -2.29
N ILE A 56 10.28 -22.58 -2.45
CA ILE A 56 9.03 -23.32 -2.50
C ILE A 56 8.94 -23.99 -3.87
N ALA A 57 8.92 -25.32 -3.86
CA ALA A 57 8.80 -26.13 -5.07
C ALA A 57 7.47 -26.90 -5.07
N TRP A 58 6.88 -27.02 -6.24
CA TRP A 58 5.70 -27.83 -6.45
C TRP A 58 6.11 -29.23 -6.90
N VAL A 59 5.55 -30.25 -6.26
CA VAL A 59 5.70 -31.64 -6.72
C VAL A 59 4.50 -31.97 -7.60
N PRO A 60 4.65 -32.06 -8.93
CA PRO A 60 3.55 -32.35 -9.82
C PRO A 60 3.10 -33.81 -9.66
N ARG A 61 1.81 -34.06 -9.76
CA ARG A 61 1.26 -35.41 -9.87
C ARG A 61 0.98 -35.68 -11.34
N MET A 62 1.55 -36.78 -11.85
CA MET A 62 1.33 -37.22 -13.23
C MET A 62 0.06 -38.04 -13.34
N LEU A 63 -0.54 -38.05 -14.53
CA LEU A 63 -1.73 -38.86 -14.88
C LEU A 63 -2.96 -38.61 -13.98
N VAL A 64 -3.05 -37.47 -13.35
CA VAL A 64 -4.23 -37.05 -12.60
C VAL A 64 -5.05 -36.12 -13.49
N GLY A 65 -6.23 -36.56 -13.89
CA GLY A 65 -7.19 -35.71 -14.61
C GLY A 65 -7.63 -34.55 -13.69
N THR A 66 -7.14 -33.35 -13.97
CA THR A 66 -7.58 -32.13 -13.27
C THR A 66 -8.48 -31.35 -14.20
N GLY A 67 -9.75 -31.18 -13.82
CA GLY A 67 -10.61 -30.18 -14.44
C GLY A 67 -10.12 -28.74 -14.14
N ILE A 68 -10.87 -27.74 -14.56
CA ILE A 68 -10.61 -26.34 -14.18
C ILE A 68 -10.82 -26.24 -12.67
N PRO A 69 -9.79 -25.86 -11.88
CA PRO A 69 -9.93 -25.78 -10.44
C PRO A 69 -10.83 -24.61 -10.03
N ASP A 70 -11.75 -24.85 -9.09
CA ASP A 70 -12.49 -23.78 -8.42
C ASP A 70 -11.61 -23.17 -7.33
N LEU A 71 -11.19 -21.93 -7.55
CA LEU A 71 -10.38 -21.16 -6.61
C LEU A 71 -11.22 -20.27 -5.68
N SER A 72 -12.55 -20.26 -5.88
CA SER A 72 -13.43 -19.41 -5.08
C SER A 72 -13.35 -19.76 -3.60
N ARG A 73 -13.31 -18.74 -2.75
CA ARG A 73 -13.27 -18.90 -1.29
C ARG A 73 -14.05 -17.77 -0.63
N ARG A 74 -14.56 -18.08 0.56
CA ARG A 74 -15.17 -17.09 1.42
C ARG A 74 -14.15 -16.66 2.49
N ILE A 75 -13.75 -15.37 2.50
CA ILE A 75 -12.78 -14.80 3.44
C ILE A 75 -13.45 -13.67 4.20
N LEU A 76 -13.50 -13.75 5.52
CA LEU A 76 -14.16 -12.79 6.41
C LEU A 76 -15.60 -12.43 5.96
N GLY A 77 -16.31 -13.40 5.40
CA GLY A 77 -17.68 -13.23 4.91
C GLY A 77 -17.79 -12.78 3.46
N ASP A 78 -16.74 -12.29 2.82
CA ASP A 78 -16.73 -11.93 1.40
C ASP A 78 -16.47 -13.16 0.51
N ALA A 79 -17.27 -13.31 -0.54
CA ALA A 79 -17.08 -14.33 -1.56
C ALA A 79 -16.06 -13.81 -2.59
N LEU A 80 -14.89 -14.43 -2.65
CA LEU A 80 -13.81 -14.06 -3.57
C LEU A 80 -13.65 -15.13 -4.65
N GLN A 81 -13.32 -14.71 -5.86
CA GLN A 81 -13.06 -15.62 -6.99
C GLN A 81 -11.78 -16.45 -6.80
N MET A 82 -10.84 -15.94 -6.00
CA MET A 82 -9.63 -16.66 -5.58
C MET A 82 -9.17 -16.14 -4.21
N PRO A 83 -8.41 -16.92 -3.42
CA PRO A 83 -7.98 -16.53 -2.07
C PRO A 83 -6.82 -15.54 -2.11
N LEU A 84 -7.03 -14.38 -2.73
CA LEU A 84 -6.08 -13.29 -2.84
C LEU A 84 -6.67 -12.01 -2.29
N VAL A 85 -5.84 -11.24 -1.61
CA VAL A 85 -6.14 -9.90 -1.12
C VAL A 85 -4.99 -8.99 -1.53
N ILE A 86 -5.30 -7.85 -2.14
CA ILE A 86 -4.28 -6.81 -2.34
C ILE A 86 -4.00 -6.17 -0.99
N ALA A 87 -2.77 -6.34 -0.52
CA ALA A 87 -2.30 -5.83 0.76
C ALA A 87 -2.32 -4.29 0.80
N PRO A 88 -2.50 -3.69 2.00
CA PRO A 88 -2.46 -2.25 2.15
C PRO A 88 -1.05 -1.72 1.88
N THR A 89 -0.95 -0.81 0.93
CA THR A 89 0.29 -0.08 0.63
C THR A 89 0.00 1.42 0.70
N GLY A 90 0.91 2.17 1.30
CA GLY A 90 0.80 3.62 1.36
C GLY A 90 1.42 4.31 0.15
N PHE A 91 1.11 5.59 -0.02
CA PHE A 91 1.73 6.48 -1.01
C PHE A 91 1.55 6.09 -2.49
N ASN A 92 0.61 5.23 -2.83
CA ASN A 92 0.41 4.80 -4.22
C ASN A 92 0.09 5.97 -5.17
N GLY A 93 -0.50 7.05 -4.65
CA GLY A 93 -0.73 8.29 -5.41
C GLY A 93 0.56 9.03 -5.80
N MET A 94 1.69 8.76 -5.14
CA MET A 94 3.01 9.26 -5.52
C MET A 94 3.61 8.47 -6.69
N LEU A 95 3.27 7.20 -6.80
CA LEU A 95 3.78 6.31 -7.84
C LEU A 95 2.98 6.43 -9.15
N TRP A 96 1.66 6.55 -9.01
CA TRP A 96 0.74 6.64 -10.13
C TRP A 96 -0.47 7.52 -9.77
N PRO A 97 -0.99 8.34 -10.70
CA PRO A 97 -2.21 9.11 -10.46
C PRO A 97 -3.35 8.19 -10.04
N GLU A 98 -3.97 8.49 -8.89
CA GLU A 98 -5.05 7.68 -8.32
C GLU A 98 -4.70 6.18 -8.19
N GLY A 99 -3.42 5.87 -7.83
CA GLY A 99 -2.89 4.51 -7.79
C GLY A 99 -3.72 3.56 -6.93
N ASP A 100 -4.21 4.02 -5.77
CA ASP A 100 -5.09 3.22 -4.90
C ASP A 100 -6.42 2.86 -5.57
N LEU A 101 -7.05 3.82 -6.26
CA LEU A 101 -8.29 3.56 -6.99
C LEU A 101 -8.07 2.61 -8.17
N ALA A 102 -6.95 2.75 -8.88
CA ALA A 102 -6.61 1.85 -9.98
C ALA A 102 -6.44 0.40 -9.49
N LEU A 103 -5.76 0.20 -8.35
CA LEU A 103 -5.61 -1.11 -7.70
C LEU A 103 -6.96 -1.66 -7.23
N ALA A 104 -7.79 -0.82 -6.60
CA ALA A 104 -9.10 -1.22 -6.11
C ALA A 104 -10.02 -1.66 -7.25
N ARG A 105 -10.07 -0.91 -8.36
CA ARG A 105 -10.84 -1.29 -9.56
C ARG A 105 -10.33 -2.58 -10.21
N ALA A 106 -9.01 -2.79 -10.23
CA ALA A 106 -8.43 -4.03 -10.75
C ALA A 106 -8.79 -5.23 -9.86
N ALA A 107 -8.76 -5.07 -8.54
CA ALA A 107 -9.21 -6.09 -7.58
C ALA A 107 -10.68 -6.43 -7.76
N ASP A 108 -11.54 -5.41 -7.84
CA ASP A 108 -12.99 -5.57 -8.03
C ASP A 108 -13.30 -6.30 -9.35
N ALA A 109 -12.61 -5.94 -10.43
CA ALA A 109 -12.74 -6.62 -11.72
C ALA A 109 -12.27 -8.07 -11.69
N ALA A 110 -11.26 -8.40 -10.87
CA ALA A 110 -10.75 -9.76 -10.67
C ALA A 110 -11.54 -10.55 -9.61
N GLY A 111 -12.51 -9.94 -8.93
CA GLY A 111 -13.28 -10.56 -7.87
C GLY A 111 -12.44 -10.94 -6.64
N ILE A 112 -11.41 -10.15 -6.32
CA ILE A 112 -10.55 -10.30 -5.13
C ILE A 112 -10.69 -9.09 -4.22
N ALA A 113 -10.28 -9.21 -2.95
CA ALA A 113 -10.35 -8.11 -2.02
C ALA A 113 -9.20 -7.10 -2.21
N PHE A 114 -9.49 -5.84 -1.91
CA PHE A 114 -8.51 -4.76 -1.83
C PHE A 114 -8.53 -4.14 -0.44
N THR A 115 -7.36 -3.87 0.13
CA THR A 115 -7.23 -3.21 1.42
C THR A 115 -6.63 -1.82 1.24
N LEU A 116 -7.37 -0.78 1.63
CA LEU A 116 -6.87 0.60 1.60
C LEU A 116 -6.06 0.90 2.86
N SER A 117 -4.90 1.51 2.69
CA SER A 117 -4.03 1.90 3.81
C SER A 117 -4.52 3.17 4.50
N THR A 118 -4.29 3.27 5.82
CA THR A 118 -4.42 4.52 6.59
C THR A 118 -3.69 5.69 5.91
N VAL A 119 -2.51 5.41 5.34
CA VAL A 119 -1.65 6.41 4.68
C VAL A 119 -1.82 6.44 3.16
N SER A 120 -3.01 6.12 2.69
CA SER A 120 -3.38 6.28 1.29
C SER A 120 -3.55 7.75 0.90
N ASN A 121 -3.24 8.05 -0.36
CA ASN A 121 -3.49 9.35 -0.98
C ASN A 121 -4.90 9.47 -1.60
N TYR A 122 -5.73 8.44 -1.47
CA TYR A 122 -7.10 8.42 -1.97
C TYR A 122 -8.09 8.25 -0.82
N ALA A 123 -9.15 9.06 -0.81
CA ALA A 123 -10.15 9.02 0.25
C ALA A 123 -11.06 7.79 0.12
N LEU A 124 -11.23 7.07 1.22
CA LEU A 124 -12.06 5.86 1.28
C LEU A 124 -13.52 6.13 0.89
N GLY A 125 -14.09 7.22 1.40
CA GLY A 125 -15.45 7.63 1.06
C GLY A 125 -15.68 7.95 -0.42
N ALA A 126 -14.63 8.37 -1.13
CA ALA A 126 -14.68 8.59 -2.57
C ALA A 126 -14.41 7.30 -3.38
N MET A 127 -13.74 6.31 -2.78
CA MET A 127 -13.40 5.05 -3.44
C MET A 127 -14.57 4.07 -3.46
N ASN A 128 -15.14 3.77 -2.30
CA ASN A 128 -16.14 2.71 -2.15
C ASN A 128 -17.37 2.83 -3.05
N PRO A 129 -17.93 4.03 -3.31
CA PRO A 129 -19.04 4.16 -4.26
C PRO A 129 -18.70 3.75 -5.70
N GLN A 130 -17.44 3.59 -6.04
CA GLN A 130 -16.96 3.20 -7.35
C GLN A 130 -16.67 1.71 -7.49
N LEU A 131 -16.84 0.94 -6.43
CA LEU A 131 -16.55 -0.49 -6.36
C LEU A 131 -17.84 -1.29 -6.13
N LYS A 132 -17.90 -2.51 -6.67
CA LYS A 132 -18.97 -3.47 -6.39
C LYS A 132 -18.83 -4.05 -4.98
N THR A 133 -17.58 -4.33 -4.59
CA THR A 133 -17.24 -4.82 -3.25
C THR A 133 -16.48 -3.73 -2.50
N PRO A 134 -16.99 -3.24 -1.36
CA PRO A 134 -16.29 -2.23 -0.58
C PRO A 134 -14.87 -2.66 -0.20
N ALA A 135 -13.93 -1.73 -0.28
CA ALA A 135 -12.55 -1.97 0.14
C ALA A 135 -12.49 -2.27 1.65
N TRP A 136 -11.58 -3.13 2.05
CA TRP A 136 -11.19 -3.27 3.44
C TRP A 136 -10.34 -2.07 3.84
N PHE A 137 -10.31 -1.73 5.12
CA PHE A 137 -9.52 -0.61 5.61
C PHE A 137 -8.44 -1.08 6.58
N GLN A 138 -7.19 -0.68 6.35
CA GLN A 138 -6.10 -0.96 7.27
C GLN A 138 -5.88 0.22 8.21
N LEU A 139 -5.79 -0.07 9.51
CA LEU A 139 -5.56 0.89 10.59
C LEU A 139 -4.16 0.73 11.18
N TYR A 140 -3.41 1.81 11.25
CA TYR A 140 -2.33 1.97 12.21
C TYR A 140 -2.90 2.59 13.49
N PRO A 141 -2.96 1.85 14.61
CA PRO A 141 -3.44 2.41 15.86
C PRO A 141 -2.52 3.53 16.34
N LEU A 142 -3.08 4.73 16.52
CA LEU A 142 -2.34 5.89 16.99
C LEU A 142 -2.22 5.88 18.52
N LYS A 143 -1.28 6.66 19.07
CA LYS A 143 -1.15 6.86 20.53
C LYS A 143 -2.44 7.46 21.11
N ASP A 144 -3.02 8.40 20.42
CA ASP A 144 -4.34 8.93 20.74
C ASP A 144 -5.42 7.97 20.26
N THR A 145 -6.04 7.27 21.20
CA THR A 145 -7.11 6.31 20.92
C THR A 145 -8.36 6.98 20.36
N LYS A 146 -8.67 8.21 20.78
CA LYS A 146 -9.83 8.95 20.27
C LYS A 146 -9.69 9.22 18.77
N THR A 147 -8.50 9.59 18.34
CA THR A 147 -8.21 9.76 16.90
C THR A 147 -8.31 8.44 16.15
N SER A 148 -7.81 7.34 16.72
CA SER A 148 -7.96 6.02 16.11
C SER A 148 -9.44 5.61 15.99
N ASP A 149 -10.25 5.84 17.03
CA ASP A 149 -11.68 5.55 17.01
C ASP A 149 -12.40 6.38 15.92
N ARG A 150 -12.09 7.67 15.79
CA ARG A 150 -12.65 8.53 14.73
C ARG A 150 -12.28 8.07 13.32
N ILE A 151 -11.05 7.57 13.11
CA ILE A 151 -10.63 6.99 11.82
C ILE A 151 -11.46 5.74 11.52
N VAL A 152 -11.71 4.90 12.53
CA VAL A 152 -12.55 3.70 12.41
C VAL A 152 -13.98 4.06 12.07
N ASP A 153 -14.56 5.04 12.77
CA ASP A 153 -15.93 5.52 12.51
C ASP A 153 -16.06 6.01 11.06
N LYS A 154 -15.13 6.83 10.59
CA LYS A 154 -15.08 7.27 9.18
C LYS A 154 -14.99 6.14 8.17
N ALA A 155 -14.19 5.11 8.48
CA ALA A 155 -14.10 3.95 7.61
C ALA A 155 -15.43 3.18 7.55
N GLN A 156 -16.13 3.10 8.67
CA GLN A 156 -17.45 2.49 8.76
C GLN A 156 -18.51 3.31 8.01
N GLU A 157 -18.53 4.62 8.19
CA GLU A 157 -19.40 5.56 7.46
C GLU A 157 -19.17 5.48 5.95
N ALA A 158 -17.91 5.26 5.52
CA ALA A 158 -17.56 5.04 4.13
C ALA A 158 -17.96 3.64 3.58
N GLY A 159 -18.64 2.82 4.39
CA GLY A 159 -19.14 1.50 3.99
C GLY A 159 -18.13 0.36 4.11
N CYS A 160 -16.97 0.56 4.76
CA CYS A 160 -16.07 -0.54 5.06
C CYS A 160 -16.66 -1.51 6.07
N THR A 161 -16.56 -2.79 5.78
CA THR A 161 -17.07 -3.87 6.64
C THR A 161 -15.95 -4.66 7.32
N LYS A 162 -14.70 -4.46 6.92
CA LYS A 162 -13.52 -5.17 7.45
C LYS A 162 -12.44 -4.19 7.84
N LEU A 163 -11.89 -4.39 9.03
CA LEU A 163 -10.78 -3.63 9.56
C LEU A 163 -9.56 -4.54 9.68
N VAL A 164 -8.45 -4.12 9.07
CA VAL A 164 -7.14 -4.79 9.16
C VAL A 164 -6.26 -3.97 10.09
N VAL A 165 -5.92 -4.49 11.25
CA VAL A 165 -5.12 -3.76 12.24
C VAL A 165 -3.66 -4.18 12.15
N THR A 166 -2.76 -3.23 11.89
CA THR A 166 -1.32 -3.47 11.86
C THR A 166 -0.74 -3.31 13.26
N VAL A 167 -0.12 -4.38 13.79
CA VAL A 167 0.37 -4.45 15.17
C VAL A 167 1.84 -4.85 15.28
N ASP A 168 2.50 -5.07 14.17
CA ASP A 168 3.85 -5.68 14.07
C ASP A 168 4.98 -4.67 13.79
N VAL A 169 4.74 -3.37 13.98
CA VAL A 169 5.74 -2.32 13.75
C VAL A 169 6.06 -1.59 15.06
N PRO A 170 6.72 -2.25 16.03
CA PRO A 170 7.09 -1.60 17.31
C PRO A 170 8.21 -0.57 17.12
N ALA A 171 9.05 -0.76 16.09
CA ALA A 171 10.13 0.14 15.73
C ALA A 171 10.26 0.21 14.20
N LEU A 172 10.65 1.37 13.72
CA LEU A 172 10.95 1.56 12.29
C LEU A 172 12.41 1.19 12.04
N GLY A 173 12.63 0.36 11.02
CA GLY A 173 13.97 0.10 10.52
C GLY A 173 14.60 1.37 9.91
N ALA A 174 15.91 1.47 9.99
CA ALA A 174 16.66 2.58 9.39
C ALA A 174 16.68 2.42 7.87
N ARG A 175 15.86 3.18 7.17
CA ARG A 175 15.82 3.22 5.70
C ARG A 175 16.79 4.31 5.24
N GLU A 176 18.02 3.91 4.92
CA GLU A 176 19.10 4.84 4.60
C GLU A 176 18.86 5.62 3.31
N TRP A 177 18.21 5.01 2.31
CA TRP A 177 17.84 5.65 1.06
C TRP A 177 16.90 6.84 1.28
N ASP A 178 15.91 6.66 2.16
CA ASP A 178 14.98 7.74 2.49
C ASP A 178 15.71 8.88 3.21
N GLN A 179 16.65 8.56 4.11
CA GLN A 179 17.44 9.57 4.81
C GLN A 179 18.34 10.40 3.87
N ARG A 180 18.82 9.81 2.79
CA ARG A 180 19.61 10.53 1.76
C ARG A 180 18.77 11.42 0.90
N ASN A 181 17.57 10.96 0.53
CA ASN A 181 16.67 11.66 -0.38
C ASN A 181 15.93 12.81 0.31
N TYR A 182 15.58 12.63 1.57
CA TYR A 182 14.82 13.59 2.36
C TYR A 182 15.71 14.24 3.42
N ARG A 183 16.30 15.40 3.10
CA ARG A 183 16.94 16.26 4.11
C ARG A 183 15.88 16.82 5.05
N ARG A 184 16.14 16.78 6.37
CA ARG A 184 15.26 17.44 7.35
C ARG A 184 15.43 18.97 7.30
N PRO A 185 14.33 19.77 7.33
CA PRO A 185 12.94 19.37 7.09
C PRO A 185 12.71 19.29 5.57
N LEU A 186 12.34 18.16 5.09
CA LEU A 186 11.71 17.77 3.80
C LEU A 186 11.93 18.70 2.59
N LYS A 187 13.16 19.11 2.40
CA LYS A 187 13.56 19.77 1.17
C LYS A 187 14.25 18.73 0.30
N LEU A 188 13.68 18.49 -0.86
CA LEU A 188 14.36 17.72 -1.89
C LEU A 188 15.74 18.35 -2.13
N SER A 189 16.76 17.52 -2.25
CA SER A 189 18.10 17.99 -2.62
C SER A 189 18.05 18.61 -4.02
N ALA A 190 19.01 19.48 -4.36
CA ALA A 190 19.09 20.05 -5.70
C ALA A 190 19.18 18.97 -6.79
N SER A 191 19.88 17.85 -6.50
CA SER A 191 19.93 16.69 -7.40
C SER A 191 18.57 16.01 -7.56
N SER A 192 17.78 15.91 -6.51
CA SER A 192 16.41 15.35 -6.59
C SER A 192 15.47 16.25 -7.38
N ILE A 193 15.62 17.59 -7.25
CA ILE A 193 14.84 18.53 -8.05
C ILE A 193 15.17 18.39 -9.53
N LEU A 194 16.46 18.31 -9.87
CA LEU A 194 16.88 18.10 -11.25
C LEU A 194 16.36 16.77 -11.80
N ASP A 195 16.40 15.70 -10.99
CA ASP A 195 15.87 14.40 -11.37
C ASP A 195 14.34 14.45 -11.61
N VAL A 196 13.58 15.17 -10.78
CA VAL A 196 12.14 15.40 -11.02
C VAL A 196 11.89 16.08 -12.36
N LEU A 197 12.70 17.08 -12.72
CA LEU A 197 12.59 17.76 -14.02
C LEU A 197 12.89 16.83 -15.20
N MET A 198 13.72 15.81 -15.00
CA MET A 198 14.00 14.78 -15.99
C MET A 198 12.85 13.75 -16.13
N HIS A 199 11.84 13.79 -15.24
CA HIS A 199 10.66 12.92 -15.26
C HIS A 199 9.37 13.72 -15.54
N PRO A 200 9.23 14.42 -16.68
CA PRO A 200 8.13 15.37 -16.93
C PRO A 200 6.75 14.70 -16.86
N ARG A 201 6.62 13.44 -17.27
CA ARG A 201 5.36 12.70 -17.17
C ARG A 201 4.92 12.48 -15.74
N TRP A 202 5.83 12.14 -14.85
CA TRP A 202 5.54 12.01 -13.42
C TRP A 202 5.16 13.38 -12.84
N LEU A 203 5.94 14.40 -13.12
CA LEU A 203 5.70 15.77 -12.65
C LEU A 203 4.31 16.27 -13.06
N THR A 204 3.96 16.15 -14.35
CA THR A 204 2.68 16.64 -14.89
C THR A 204 1.47 15.81 -14.46
N GLN A 205 1.64 14.53 -14.16
CA GLN A 205 0.52 13.65 -13.83
C GLN A 205 0.33 13.43 -12.33
N VAL A 206 1.40 13.54 -11.54
CA VAL A 206 1.36 13.30 -10.10
C VAL A 206 1.38 14.61 -9.31
N MET A 207 2.34 15.50 -9.58
CA MET A 207 2.54 16.69 -8.77
C MET A 207 1.71 17.90 -9.20
N LEU A 208 1.64 18.20 -10.50
CA LEU A 208 0.99 19.42 -10.98
C LEU A 208 -0.52 19.44 -10.82
N PRO A 209 -1.30 18.34 -10.99
CA PRO A 209 -2.75 18.43 -10.97
C PRO A 209 -3.35 18.83 -9.62
N LYS A 210 -2.78 18.31 -8.52
CA LYS A 210 -3.33 18.48 -7.17
C LYS A 210 -2.27 18.91 -6.14
N GLY A 211 -1.07 19.27 -6.58
CA GLY A 211 0.08 19.49 -5.70
C GLY A 211 0.65 18.19 -5.11
N ALA A 212 1.48 18.29 -4.09
CA ALA A 212 2.01 17.11 -3.40
C ALA A 212 0.86 16.28 -2.82
N PRO A 213 0.80 14.97 -3.11
CA PRO A 213 -0.25 14.10 -2.58
C PRO A 213 -0.28 14.14 -1.05
N THR A 214 -1.48 14.25 -0.49
CA THR A 214 -1.74 14.26 0.96
C THR A 214 -2.27 12.91 1.43
N PHE A 215 -2.26 12.68 2.73
CA PHE A 215 -2.92 11.51 3.33
C PHE A 215 -4.42 11.74 3.45
N ALA A 216 -5.17 11.28 2.47
CA ALA A 216 -6.58 11.62 2.33
C ALA A 216 -7.45 11.19 3.54
N ASN A 217 -7.04 10.12 4.25
CA ASN A 217 -7.85 9.53 5.32
C ASN A 217 -7.48 10.03 6.72
N ILE A 218 -6.31 10.65 6.89
CA ILE A 218 -5.82 11.10 8.20
C ILE A 218 -5.33 12.54 8.20
N ALA A 219 -5.38 13.25 7.09
CA ALA A 219 -4.84 14.62 6.98
C ALA A 219 -5.39 15.57 8.04
N GLU A 220 -6.67 15.48 8.39
CA GLU A 220 -7.32 16.32 9.39
C GLU A 220 -6.82 16.10 10.83
N PHE A 221 -6.20 14.94 11.09
CA PHE A 221 -5.66 14.56 12.40
C PHE A 221 -4.18 14.88 12.53
N LEU A 222 -3.54 15.29 11.44
CA LEU A 222 -2.11 15.62 11.42
C LEU A 222 -1.88 17.12 11.62
N PRO A 223 -0.79 17.50 12.29
CA PRO A 223 -0.41 18.91 12.42
C PRO A 223 -0.26 19.58 11.05
N ALA A 224 -0.51 20.88 10.99
CA ALA A 224 -0.26 21.68 9.80
C ALA A 224 1.20 21.51 9.35
N GLY A 225 1.40 21.17 8.07
CA GLY A 225 2.72 20.85 7.51
C GLY A 225 3.09 19.37 7.48
N ALA A 226 2.46 18.51 8.28
CA ALA A 226 2.66 17.05 8.24
C ALA A 226 1.66 16.32 7.32
N GLN A 227 0.80 17.05 6.65
CA GLN A 227 -0.31 16.49 5.86
C GLN A 227 0.12 15.98 4.48
N SER A 228 1.25 16.43 3.95
CA SER A 228 1.74 15.97 2.66
C SER A 228 2.54 14.67 2.79
N ALA A 229 2.44 13.81 1.80
CA ALA A 229 3.20 12.56 1.73
C ALA A 229 4.71 12.80 1.80
N LEU A 230 5.19 13.92 1.22
CA LEU A 230 6.59 14.35 1.30
C LEU A 230 7.01 14.73 2.73
N ALA A 231 6.07 15.21 3.56
CA ALA A 231 6.35 15.61 4.95
C ALA A 231 6.43 14.41 5.91
N THR A 232 5.83 13.30 5.61
CA THR A 232 5.58 12.24 6.58
C THR A 232 6.53 11.05 6.48
N ALA A 233 7.34 10.96 5.43
CA ALA A 233 8.47 10.01 5.42
C ALA A 233 9.39 10.18 6.66
N SER A 234 9.36 11.37 7.29
CA SER A 234 10.05 11.65 8.57
C SER A 234 9.17 11.47 9.81
N CYS A 235 7.84 11.44 9.68
CA CYS A 235 6.91 11.39 10.82
C CYS A 235 6.49 9.96 11.22
N SER A 236 6.73 8.98 10.36
CA SER A 236 6.46 7.56 10.64
C SER A 236 7.21 7.04 11.88
N ALA A 237 8.32 7.68 12.24
CA ALA A 237 9.06 7.37 13.46
C ALA A 237 8.29 7.64 14.77
N THR A 238 7.25 8.47 14.75
CA THR A 238 6.55 8.91 15.98
C THR A 238 5.25 8.13 16.23
N THR A 239 4.76 7.39 15.24
CA THR A 239 3.46 6.67 15.32
C THR A 239 3.58 5.21 15.76
N ALA A 240 4.76 4.62 15.71
CA ALA A 240 4.98 3.20 16.01
C ALA A 240 5.09 2.94 17.53
N GLY A 241 4.04 3.14 18.26
CA GLY A 241 4.00 2.87 19.70
C GLY A 241 2.70 2.20 20.18
N ALA A 242 2.05 1.45 19.29
CA ALA A 242 0.83 0.74 19.66
C ALA A 242 1.16 -0.55 20.43
N SER A 243 0.77 -0.64 21.68
CA SER A 243 0.76 -1.89 22.44
C SER A 243 -0.42 -2.78 21.97
N SER A 244 -0.25 -4.10 22.07
CA SER A 244 -1.28 -5.10 21.75
C SER A 244 -2.64 -4.85 22.43
N THR A 245 -2.64 -4.20 23.61
CA THR A 245 -3.84 -3.81 24.36
C THR A 245 -4.71 -2.79 23.63
N ARG A 246 -4.17 -2.03 22.67
CA ARG A 246 -4.92 -1.02 21.91
C ARG A 246 -5.64 -1.60 20.68
N ALA A 247 -5.09 -2.64 20.08
CA ALA A 247 -5.75 -3.36 19.00
C ALA A 247 -7.10 -3.96 19.42
N SER A 248 -7.18 -4.46 20.67
CA SER A 248 -8.39 -5.02 21.24
C SER A 248 -9.53 -4.01 21.48
N ARG A 249 -9.21 -2.72 21.56
CA ARG A 249 -10.21 -1.66 21.76
C ARG A 249 -10.81 -1.20 20.42
N ALA A 250 -9.98 -1.05 19.40
CA ALA A 250 -10.44 -0.73 18.05
C ALA A 250 -11.33 -1.86 17.48
N SER A 251 -11.01 -3.13 17.77
CA SER A 251 -11.83 -4.26 17.36
C SER A 251 -13.19 -4.32 18.08
N ARG A 252 -13.30 -3.76 19.28
CA ARG A 252 -14.57 -3.72 20.05
C ARG A 252 -15.55 -2.67 19.53
N SER A 253 -15.10 -1.56 19.01
CA SER A 253 -15.98 -0.55 18.38
C SER A 253 -16.55 -1.04 17.04
N TRP A 254 -15.82 -1.88 16.33
CA TRP A 254 -16.26 -2.47 15.07
C TRP A 254 -17.31 -3.58 15.24
N GLY A 255 -17.39 -4.20 16.42
CA GLY A 255 -18.19 -5.40 16.71
C GLY A 255 -19.62 -5.14 17.22
N ARG A 256 -20.21 -3.95 17.13
CA ARG A 256 -21.58 -3.68 17.59
C ARG A 256 -22.69 -4.09 16.60
N SER A 257 -22.37 -4.79 15.53
CA SER A 257 -23.37 -5.56 14.78
C SER A 257 -23.39 -7.01 15.31
N PRO A 258 -24.55 -7.61 15.65
CA PRO A 258 -24.62 -8.85 16.44
C PRO A 258 -24.18 -10.13 15.72
N ARG A 259 -23.51 -10.06 14.59
CA ARG A 259 -23.03 -11.26 13.87
C ARG A 259 -21.70 -10.95 13.18
N GLN A 260 -20.64 -11.42 13.76
CA GLN A 260 -19.35 -11.82 13.21
C GLN A 260 -18.15 -11.33 14.04
N SER A 261 -17.90 -12.00 15.16
CA SER A 261 -16.57 -12.06 15.77
C SER A 261 -15.88 -13.32 15.24
N ALA A 262 -15.00 -13.17 14.29
CA ALA A 262 -13.98 -14.16 13.99
C ALA A 262 -12.64 -13.45 14.05
N ILE A 263 -11.89 -13.78 15.08
CA ILE A 263 -10.49 -13.39 15.29
C ILE A 263 -9.67 -14.36 14.46
N ALA A 264 -8.85 -13.84 13.57
CA ALA A 264 -7.72 -14.55 13.01
C ALA A 264 -6.43 -13.83 13.42
#